data_8cdbbeb99201f8bafe69f5097622c8ac
#
_entry.id   8cdbbeb99201f8bafe69f5097622c8ac
#
_cell.length_a   1.000
_cell.length_b   1.000
_cell.length_c   1.000
_cell.angle_alpha   90.00
_cell.angle_beta   90.00
_cell.angle_gamma   90.00
#
_symmetry.space_group_name_H-M   'P 1'
#
loop_
_entity.id
_entity.type
_entity.pdbx_description
1 polymer ?
#
loop_
_entity_poly.entity_id
_entity_poly.type
_entity_poly.pdbx_seq_one_letter_code
_entity_poly.pdbx_strand_id
1 'polypeptide(L)'
;MSLEIVVALNGDSSYPNSSISYHMELQFTIADKTYKVPQYISVECFARAIVWNLDDLNNLKPFVATIMDAPLSAMHQLDPEVLAFITGVCLQKFQLGQQEVNEHCLGHNLIDFDTMTFSQFVDLDTFISKGIAANIVEIAAILYGAPHNTIKRAPIEDIWGAVIAVSKWREQCYKEYDEFFELEDREGPQAPSEGGEANIQLMWWEAIMALANEDFLKIHQVVERPWREALNYLTWKKAQVQKQKLEQLKAKNDLQRRTK
;
A
#
# COMPACT_ATOMS: atom_id res chain seq x y z
N MET A 1 17.89 -34.69 12.01
CA MET A 1 17.00 -33.52 11.96
C MET A 1 16.16 -33.53 13.23
N SER A 2 16.21 -32.51 14.07
CA SER A 2 15.36 -32.40 15.25
C SER A 2 14.49 -31.15 15.11
N LEU A 3 13.17 -31.33 15.27
CA LEU A 3 12.23 -30.23 15.47
C LEU A 3 12.19 -30.00 16.98
N GLU A 4 12.62 -28.84 17.42
CA GLU A 4 12.58 -28.47 18.83
C GLU A 4 11.59 -27.31 18.99
N ILE A 5 10.54 -27.55 19.76
CA ILE A 5 9.59 -26.50 20.12
C ILE A 5 10.08 -25.95 21.45
N VAL A 6 10.70 -24.77 21.42
CA VAL A 6 11.12 -24.09 22.65
C VAL A 6 10.00 -23.15 23.09
N VAL A 7 9.39 -23.44 24.22
CA VAL A 7 8.46 -22.52 24.89
C VAL A 7 9.29 -21.61 25.80
N ALA A 8 9.60 -20.40 25.33
CA ALA A 8 10.25 -19.41 26.15
C ALA A 8 9.20 -18.70 27.03
N LEU A 9 9.32 -18.86 28.35
CA LEU A 9 8.55 -18.12 29.32
C LEU A 9 9.24 -16.77 29.56
N ASN A 10 8.87 -15.74 28.84
CA ASN A 10 9.28 -14.39 29.15
C ASN A 10 8.30 -13.77 30.15
N GLY A 11 8.53 -14.06 31.43
CA GLY A 11 7.87 -13.35 32.51
C GLY A 11 8.62 -12.05 32.81
N ASP A 12 8.14 -10.94 32.28
CA ASP A 12 8.59 -9.64 32.76
C ASP A 12 7.86 -9.36 34.08
N SER A 13 8.56 -9.63 35.21
CA SER A 13 8.00 -9.59 36.57
C SER A 13 7.91 -8.18 37.14
N SER A 14 8.03 -7.13 36.32
CA SER A 14 8.04 -5.74 36.78
C SER A 14 6.67 -5.07 36.95
N TYR A 15 5.56 -5.74 36.58
CA TYR A 15 4.20 -5.21 36.79
C TYR A 15 3.26 -6.22 37.45
N PRO A 16 2.60 -5.88 38.58
CA PRO A 16 1.79 -6.81 39.37
C PRO A 16 0.46 -7.23 38.72
N ASN A 17 0.14 -6.87 37.49
CA ASN A 17 -1.07 -7.24 36.75
C ASN A 17 -0.82 -7.66 35.29
N SER A 18 0.41 -8.06 34.92
CA SER A 18 0.66 -8.55 33.56
C SER A 18 0.14 -9.99 33.44
N SER A 19 -0.83 -10.18 32.56
CA SER A 19 -1.18 -11.50 32.04
C SER A 19 0.09 -12.16 31.52
N ILE A 20 0.43 -13.35 32.03
CA ILE A 20 1.57 -14.13 31.53
C ILE A 20 1.28 -14.45 30.07
N SER A 21 1.95 -13.75 29.17
CA SER A 21 1.88 -14.04 27.74
C SER A 21 2.87 -15.17 27.46
N TYR A 22 2.31 -16.34 27.10
CA TYR A 22 3.13 -17.47 26.66
C TYR A 22 3.56 -17.19 25.22
N HIS A 23 4.83 -16.86 25.02
CA HIS A 23 5.42 -16.77 23.68
C HIS A 23 5.96 -18.14 23.29
N MET A 24 5.30 -18.79 22.36
CA MET A 24 5.78 -20.03 21.75
C MET A 24 6.76 -19.69 20.63
N GLU A 25 8.05 -19.92 20.86
CA GLU A 25 9.09 -19.78 19.83
C GLU A 25 9.23 -21.11 19.10
N LEU A 26 8.91 -21.12 17.80
CA LEU A 26 9.09 -22.29 16.95
C LEU A 26 10.44 -22.19 16.24
N GLN A 27 11.29 -23.19 16.48
CA GLN A 27 12.60 -23.29 15.82
C GLN A 27 12.87 -24.72 15.35
N PHE A 28 13.67 -24.87 14.33
CA PHE A 28 14.15 -26.16 13.86
C PHE A 28 15.60 -26.06 13.40
N THR A 29 16.31 -27.18 13.46
CA THR A 29 17.73 -27.27 13.12
C THR A 29 17.93 -28.19 11.91
N ILE A 30 18.64 -27.67 10.90
CA ILE A 30 19.07 -28.40 9.71
C ILE A 30 20.57 -28.21 9.55
N ALA A 31 21.32 -29.32 9.46
CA ALA A 31 22.76 -29.31 9.25
C ALA A 31 23.48 -28.30 10.20
N ASP A 32 23.20 -28.42 11.50
CA ASP A 32 23.77 -27.61 12.59
C ASP A 32 23.40 -26.12 12.56
N LYS A 33 22.50 -25.69 11.67
CA LYS A 33 21.97 -24.33 11.64
C LYS A 33 20.54 -24.29 12.13
N THR A 34 20.26 -23.43 13.11
CA THR A 34 18.93 -23.24 13.67
C THR A 34 18.21 -22.10 12.94
N TYR A 35 16.97 -22.33 12.56
CA TYR A 35 16.04 -21.39 11.94
C TYR A 35 14.86 -21.19 12.87
N LYS A 36 14.40 -19.93 12.98
CA LYS A 36 13.29 -19.55 13.86
C LYS A 36 12.15 -18.97 13.04
N VAL A 37 10.93 -19.35 13.37
CA VAL A 37 9.76 -18.63 12.87
C VAL A 37 9.70 -17.27 13.57
N PRO A 38 9.70 -16.14 12.85
CA PRO A 38 9.73 -14.83 13.48
C PRO A 38 8.48 -14.61 14.34
N GLN A 39 8.64 -13.89 15.43
CA GLN A 39 7.54 -13.56 16.34
C GLN A 39 6.47 -12.71 15.65
N TYR A 40 6.90 -11.76 14.83
CA TYR A 40 6.08 -10.91 13.98
C TYR A 40 6.66 -10.89 12.56
N ILE A 41 5.82 -10.61 11.58
CA ILE A 41 6.26 -10.43 10.20
C ILE A 41 6.54 -8.95 9.98
N SER A 42 7.79 -8.60 9.63
CA SER A 42 8.14 -7.23 9.28
C SER A 42 7.50 -6.83 7.95
N VAL A 43 7.31 -5.53 7.73
CA VAL A 43 6.78 -4.99 6.47
C VAL A 43 7.64 -5.43 5.27
N GLU A 44 8.97 -5.43 5.42
CA GLU A 44 9.87 -5.91 4.36
C GLU A 44 9.68 -7.41 4.07
N CYS A 45 9.56 -8.22 5.12
CA CYS A 45 9.30 -9.65 4.97
C CYS A 45 7.93 -9.88 4.30
N PHE A 46 6.90 -9.15 4.71
CA PHE A 46 5.58 -9.21 4.11
C PHE A 46 5.61 -8.85 2.61
N ALA A 47 6.23 -7.74 2.25
CA ALA A 47 6.35 -7.30 0.85
C ALA A 47 7.06 -8.34 -0.03
N ARG A 48 8.08 -9.03 0.50
CA ARG A 48 8.78 -10.12 -0.20
C ARG A 48 7.98 -11.41 -0.29
N ALA A 49 7.16 -11.70 0.72
CA ALA A 49 6.43 -12.95 0.81
C ALA A 49 5.10 -12.93 0.02
N ILE A 50 4.44 -11.77 -0.09
CA ILE A 50 3.12 -11.66 -0.72
C ILE A 50 3.13 -11.90 -2.24
N VAL A 51 4.29 -11.86 -2.88
CA VAL A 51 4.43 -12.14 -4.32
C VAL A 51 4.25 -13.63 -4.65
N TRP A 52 4.35 -14.51 -3.63
CA TRP A 52 4.18 -15.95 -3.83
C TRP A 52 2.70 -16.30 -3.93
N ASN A 53 2.30 -16.85 -5.08
CA ASN A 53 0.96 -17.43 -5.22
C ASN A 53 0.88 -18.73 -4.40
N LEU A 54 0.15 -18.69 -3.30
CA LEU A 54 0.05 -19.79 -2.34
C LEU A 54 -0.94 -20.89 -2.77
N ASP A 55 -1.69 -20.67 -3.85
CA ASP A 55 -2.50 -21.73 -4.49
C ASP A 55 -1.62 -22.75 -5.23
N ASP A 56 -0.39 -22.34 -5.58
CA ASP A 56 0.62 -23.25 -6.16
C ASP A 56 1.50 -23.82 -5.04
N LEU A 57 1.38 -25.11 -4.79
CA LEU A 57 2.14 -25.85 -3.78
C LEU A 57 3.67 -25.72 -3.96
N ASN A 58 4.15 -25.46 -5.17
CA ASN A 58 5.58 -25.24 -5.44
C ASN A 58 6.10 -23.95 -4.79
N ASN A 59 5.22 -23.00 -4.51
CA ASN A 59 5.56 -21.72 -3.89
C ASN A 59 5.62 -21.78 -2.36
N LEU A 60 5.13 -22.85 -1.73
CA LEU A 60 5.12 -22.94 -0.26
C LEU A 60 6.53 -22.94 0.33
N LYS A 61 7.49 -23.65 -0.29
CA LYS A 61 8.88 -23.65 0.16
C LYS A 61 9.55 -22.28 0.04
N PRO A 62 9.49 -21.59 -1.12
CA PRO A 62 9.97 -20.22 -1.26
C PRO A 62 9.30 -19.24 -0.29
N PHE A 63 7.99 -19.36 -0.07
CA PHE A 63 7.25 -18.53 0.89
C PHE A 63 7.79 -18.69 2.31
N VAL A 64 7.89 -19.94 2.81
CA VAL A 64 8.43 -20.23 4.14
C VAL A 64 9.89 -19.78 4.27
N ALA A 65 10.71 -20.05 3.24
CA ALA A 65 12.10 -19.60 3.18
C ALA A 65 12.20 -18.07 3.31
N THR A 66 11.31 -17.34 2.65
CA THR A 66 11.26 -15.87 2.72
C THR A 66 10.91 -15.37 4.12
N ILE A 67 9.89 -15.96 4.77
CA ILE A 67 9.45 -15.55 6.12
C ILE A 67 10.53 -15.83 7.16
N MET A 68 11.22 -16.97 7.04
CA MET A 68 12.22 -17.40 8.01
C MET A 68 13.64 -16.86 7.71
N ASP A 69 13.78 -16.06 6.66
CA ASP A 69 15.10 -15.62 6.15
C ASP A 69 16.08 -16.80 5.98
N ALA A 70 15.59 -17.91 5.47
CA ALA A 70 16.31 -19.15 5.30
C ALA A 70 16.60 -19.43 3.82
N PRO A 71 17.72 -20.12 3.48
CA PRO A 71 17.96 -20.52 2.11
C PRO A 71 16.95 -21.59 1.66
N LEU A 72 16.50 -21.51 0.42
CA LEU A 72 15.55 -22.47 -0.14
C LEU A 72 16.05 -23.92 -0.04
N SER A 73 17.35 -24.13 -0.12
CA SER A 73 18.00 -25.44 0.06
C SER A 73 17.72 -26.07 1.43
N ALA A 74 17.55 -25.27 2.48
CA ALA A 74 17.15 -25.76 3.79
C ALA A 74 15.70 -26.28 3.77
N MET A 75 14.80 -25.59 3.08
CA MET A 75 13.39 -26.02 2.95
C MET A 75 13.25 -27.33 2.19
N HIS A 76 14.15 -27.62 1.25
CA HIS A 76 14.18 -28.91 0.53
C HIS A 76 14.60 -30.11 1.39
N GLN A 77 15.28 -29.86 2.51
CA GLN A 77 15.70 -30.90 3.45
C GLN A 77 14.67 -31.18 4.54
N LEU A 78 13.59 -30.36 4.65
CA LEU A 78 12.53 -30.58 5.61
C LEU A 78 11.68 -31.78 5.22
N ASP A 79 11.29 -32.55 6.23
CA ASP A 79 10.22 -33.53 6.10
C ASP A 79 8.93 -32.84 5.66
N PRO A 80 8.13 -33.45 4.75
CA PRO A 80 6.89 -32.85 4.26
C PRO A 80 5.89 -32.48 5.37
N GLU A 81 5.80 -33.28 6.44
CA GLU A 81 4.89 -33.01 7.57
C GLU A 81 5.36 -31.80 8.37
N VAL A 82 6.69 -31.69 8.60
CA VAL A 82 7.30 -30.55 9.28
C VAL A 82 7.16 -29.29 8.45
N LEU A 83 7.38 -29.37 7.13
CA LEU A 83 7.17 -28.25 6.22
C LEU A 83 5.70 -27.79 6.23
N ALA A 84 4.75 -28.71 6.18
CA ALA A 84 3.33 -28.40 6.23
C ALA A 84 2.94 -27.70 7.54
N PHE A 85 3.47 -28.19 8.69
CA PHE A 85 3.25 -27.55 9.99
C PHE A 85 3.80 -26.13 10.04
N ILE A 86 5.06 -25.92 9.63
CA ILE A 86 5.70 -24.59 9.60
C ILE A 86 4.95 -23.66 8.65
N THR A 87 4.55 -24.16 7.48
CA THR A 87 3.74 -23.40 6.51
C THR A 87 2.43 -22.93 7.15
N GLY A 88 1.71 -23.82 7.88
CA GLY A 88 0.50 -23.47 8.58
C GLY A 88 0.70 -22.34 9.60
N VAL A 89 1.78 -22.40 10.39
CA VAL A 89 2.13 -21.34 11.36
C VAL A 89 2.48 -20.03 10.65
N CYS A 90 3.24 -20.07 9.57
CA CYS A 90 3.56 -18.89 8.77
C CYS A 90 2.30 -18.26 8.16
N LEU A 91 1.41 -19.06 7.58
CA LEU A 91 0.14 -18.61 7.02
C LEU A 91 -0.75 -17.95 8.06
N GLN A 92 -0.84 -18.53 9.27
CA GLN A 92 -1.61 -17.93 10.35
C GLN A 92 -1.11 -16.53 10.71
N LYS A 93 0.21 -16.32 10.77
CA LYS A 93 0.81 -15.01 11.00
C LYS A 93 0.63 -14.04 9.83
N PHE A 94 0.44 -14.57 8.63
CA PHE A 94 0.23 -13.80 7.41
C PHE A 94 -1.24 -13.41 7.18
N GLN A 95 -2.17 -14.02 7.90
CA GLN A 95 -3.59 -13.68 7.87
C GLN A 95 -3.83 -12.38 8.64
N LEU A 96 -3.63 -11.27 7.94
CA LEU A 96 -3.96 -9.95 8.43
C LEU A 96 -5.49 -9.80 8.39
N GLY A 97 -6.15 -10.02 9.51
CA GLY A 97 -7.58 -9.77 9.66
C GLY A 97 -7.94 -8.28 9.55
N GLN A 98 -9.12 -7.89 10.01
CA GLN A 98 -9.43 -6.48 10.23
C GLN A 98 -8.57 -5.98 11.39
N GLN A 99 -7.51 -5.23 11.05
CA GLN A 99 -6.66 -4.57 12.03
C GLN A 99 -7.24 -3.20 12.35
N GLU A 100 -7.19 -2.83 13.63
CA GLU A 100 -7.45 -1.46 14.04
C GLU A 100 -6.39 -0.53 13.46
N VAL A 101 -6.79 0.72 13.22
CA VAL A 101 -5.85 1.75 12.75
C VAL A 101 -4.94 2.13 13.92
N ASN A 102 -3.66 1.87 13.77
CA ASN A 102 -2.67 2.29 14.75
C ASN A 102 -2.27 3.74 14.46
N GLU A 103 -2.60 4.65 15.37
CA GLU A 103 -2.27 6.08 15.24
C GLU A 103 -0.77 6.36 15.45
N HIS A 104 -0.02 5.40 16.03
CA HIS A 104 1.40 5.55 16.33
C HIS A 104 2.17 4.29 15.92
N CYS A 105 3.17 4.44 15.07
CA CYS A 105 4.05 3.35 14.69
C CYS A 105 5.52 3.77 14.84
N LEU A 106 6.28 3.01 15.63
CA LEU A 106 7.72 3.22 15.87
C LEU A 106 8.10 4.68 16.22
N GLY A 107 7.26 5.36 17.01
CA GLY A 107 7.47 6.74 17.42
C GLY A 107 7.01 7.81 16.42
N HIS A 108 6.37 7.40 15.33
CA HIS A 108 5.79 8.27 14.32
C HIS A 108 4.26 8.27 14.42
N ASN A 109 3.66 9.42 14.21
CA ASN A 109 2.20 9.56 14.19
C ASN A 109 1.65 9.30 12.79
N LEU A 110 0.47 8.70 12.71
CA LEU A 110 -0.28 8.62 11.47
C LEU A 110 -0.66 10.03 11.01
N ILE A 111 -0.47 10.31 9.73
CA ILE A 111 -0.87 11.58 9.14
C ILE A 111 -2.39 11.71 9.17
N ASP A 112 -2.88 12.91 9.42
CA ASP A 112 -4.28 13.24 9.20
C ASP A 112 -4.53 13.39 7.70
N PHE A 113 -5.39 12.54 7.15
CA PHE A 113 -5.69 12.50 5.72
C PHE A 113 -6.26 13.82 5.18
N ASP A 114 -6.94 14.60 6.02
CA ASP A 114 -7.50 15.88 5.61
C ASP A 114 -6.45 17.00 5.50
N THR A 115 -5.32 16.85 6.18
CA THR A 115 -4.25 17.86 6.22
C THR A 115 -3.06 17.53 5.30
N MET A 116 -3.12 16.42 4.57
CA MET A 116 -2.06 16.05 3.61
C MET A 116 -1.79 17.15 2.59
N THR A 117 -0.52 17.25 2.17
CA THR A 117 -0.16 18.05 1.01
C THR A 117 -0.60 17.37 -0.29
N PHE A 118 -0.68 18.14 -1.36
CA PHE A 118 -1.05 17.59 -2.66
C PHE A 118 0.00 16.57 -3.17
N SER A 119 1.30 16.78 -2.89
CA SER A 119 2.32 15.77 -3.21
C SER A 119 2.08 14.44 -2.50
N GLN A 120 1.80 14.48 -1.19
CA GLN A 120 1.52 13.26 -0.42
C GLN A 120 0.30 12.51 -0.96
N PHE A 121 -0.76 13.24 -1.33
CA PHE A 121 -1.94 12.65 -1.95
C PHE A 121 -1.60 11.99 -3.29
N VAL A 122 -0.88 12.67 -4.17
CA VAL A 122 -0.47 12.15 -5.51
C VAL A 122 0.42 10.92 -5.37
N ASP A 123 1.38 10.94 -4.45
CA ASP A 123 2.27 9.83 -4.20
C ASP A 123 1.51 8.62 -3.65
N LEU A 124 0.62 8.81 -2.65
CA LEU A 124 -0.24 7.73 -2.13
C LEU A 124 -1.12 7.14 -3.22
N ASP A 125 -1.80 8.00 -4.00
CA ASP A 125 -2.65 7.56 -5.10
C ASP A 125 -1.87 6.74 -6.13
N THR A 126 -0.67 7.19 -6.47
CA THR A 126 0.23 6.52 -7.41
C THR A 126 0.66 5.14 -6.87
N PHE A 127 1.10 5.06 -5.63
CA PHE A 127 1.57 3.80 -5.04
C PHE A 127 0.43 2.80 -4.82
N ILE A 128 -0.73 3.26 -4.37
CA ILE A 128 -1.92 2.39 -4.21
C ILE A 128 -2.36 1.85 -5.59
N SER A 129 -2.35 2.68 -6.62
CA SER A 129 -2.73 2.28 -7.98
C SER A 129 -1.77 1.27 -8.61
N LYS A 130 -0.48 1.33 -8.26
CA LYS A 130 0.54 0.35 -8.66
C LYS A 130 0.45 -0.98 -7.90
N GLY A 131 -0.36 -1.04 -6.88
CA GLY A 131 -0.57 -2.22 -6.04
C GLY A 131 0.00 -2.04 -4.64
N ILE A 132 -0.87 -2.16 -3.66
CA ILE A 132 -0.56 -1.96 -2.24
C ILE A 132 0.58 -2.86 -1.79
N ALA A 133 0.51 -4.14 -2.15
CA ALA A 133 1.46 -5.13 -1.69
C ALA A 133 2.91 -4.83 -2.12
N ALA A 134 3.09 -4.38 -3.36
CA ALA A 134 4.40 -4.06 -3.92
C ALA A 134 4.96 -2.74 -3.37
N ASN A 135 4.09 -1.81 -2.93
CA ASN A 135 4.46 -0.46 -2.53
C ASN A 135 4.12 -0.17 -1.05
N ILE A 136 3.97 -1.22 -0.23
CA ILE A 136 3.54 -1.06 1.16
C ILE A 136 4.52 -0.24 2.01
N VAL A 137 5.81 -0.33 1.72
CA VAL A 137 6.85 0.44 2.41
C VAL A 137 6.72 1.92 2.11
N GLU A 138 6.50 2.27 0.83
CA GLU A 138 6.32 3.65 0.35
C GLU A 138 5.05 4.26 0.91
N ILE A 139 3.93 3.52 0.83
CA ILE A 139 2.64 3.94 1.37
C ILE A 139 2.77 4.21 2.88
N ALA A 140 3.32 3.27 3.65
CA ALA A 140 3.48 3.43 5.09
C ALA A 140 4.46 4.54 5.46
N ALA A 141 5.52 4.75 4.67
CA ALA A 141 6.48 5.83 4.88
C ALA A 141 5.80 7.21 4.77
N ILE A 142 4.87 7.38 3.82
CA ILE A 142 4.08 8.61 3.69
C ILE A 142 3.10 8.73 4.85
N LEU A 143 2.37 7.65 5.17
CA LEU A 143 1.34 7.65 6.22
C LEU A 143 1.89 8.03 7.59
N TYR A 144 3.09 7.59 7.92
CA TYR A 144 3.72 7.85 9.23
C TYR A 144 4.82 8.90 9.19
N GLY A 145 5.11 9.50 8.03
CA GLY A 145 6.21 10.46 7.90
C GLY A 145 7.56 9.86 8.31
N ALA A 146 7.75 8.55 8.12
CA ALA A 146 8.87 7.79 8.65
C ALA A 146 9.84 7.36 7.54
N PRO A 147 11.15 7.26 7.84
CA PRO A 147 12.12 6.75 6.88
C PRO A 147 11.80 5.31 6.47
N HIS A 148 12.01 4.96 5.19
CA HIS A 148 11.77 3.60 4.67
C HIS A 148 12.41 2.50 5.51
N ASN A 149 13.66 2.70 5.97
CA ASN A 149 14.37 1.72 6.79
C ASN A 149 13.71 1.48 8.16
N THR A 150 13.01 2.47 8.70
CA THR A 150 12.21 2.35 9.92
C THR A 150 10.97 1.51 9.63
N ILE A 151 10.22 1.87 8.58
CA ILE A 151 9.01 1.15 8.16
C ILE A 151 9.30 -0.31 7.82
N LYS A 152 10.37 -0.61 7.10
CA LYS A 152 10.75 -1.99 6.75
C LYS A 152 10.83 -2.93 7.95
N ARG A 153 11.24 -2.41 9.11
CA ARG A 153 11.41 -3.18 10.36
C ARG A 153 10.15 -3.26 11.21
N ALA A 154 9.14 -2.43 10.92
CA ALA A 154 7.90 -2.42 11.68
C ALA A 154 7.16 -3.75 11.51
N PRO A 155 6.45 -4.23 12.56
CA PRO A 155 5.46 -5.29 12.40
C PRO A 155 4.40 -4.89 11.37
N ILE A 156 4.04 -5.81 10.49
CA ILE A 156 3.02 -5.51 9.46
C ILE A 156 1.65 -5.22 10.09
N GLU A 157 1.32 -5.87 11.20
CA GLU A 157 0.09 -5.65 11.96
C GLU A 157 -0.06 -4.21 12.46
N ASP A 158 1.03 -3.52 12.76
CA ASP A 158 1.01 -2.12 13.21
C ASP A 158 0.67 -1.13 12.08
N ILE A 159 0.86 -1.54 10.83
CA ILE A 159 0.75 -0.68 9.65
C ILE A 159 -0.49 -1.01 8.82
N TRP A 160 -0.88 -2.29 8.77
CA TRP A 160 -1.90 -2.77 7.84
C TRP A 160 -3.24 -2.06 8.00
N GLY A 161 -3.67 -1.77 9.23
CA GLY A 161 -4.90 -1.04 9.52
C GLY A 161 -4.93 0.34 8.85
N ALA A 162 -3.81 1.09 8.93
CA ALA A 162 -3.67 2.41 8.30
C ALA A 162 -3.67 2.32 6.76
N VAL A 163 -3.03 1.29 6.19
CA VAL A 163 -3.02 1.05 4.74
C VAL A 163 -4.42 0.75 4.20
N ILE A 164 -5.21 -0.05 4.92
CA ILE A 164 -6.61 -0.30 4.56
C ILE A 164 -7.46 0.96 4.72
N ALA A 165 -7.24 1.73 5.78
CA ALA A 165 -7.96 2.98 6.02
C ALA A 165 -7.72 4.00 4.90
N VAL A 166 -6.47 4.23 4.48
CA VAL A 166 -6.15 5.16 3.40
C VAL A 166 -6.71 4.67 2.05
N SER A 167 -6.75 3.36 1.81
CA SER A 167 -7.34 2.82 0.59
C SER A 167 -8.84 3.10 0.52
N LYS A 168 -9.58 2.92 1.61
CA LYS A 168 -11.01 3.24 1.70
C LYS A 168 -11.26 4.75 1.59
N TRP A 169 -10.42 5.56 2.25
CA TRP A 169 -10.49 7.01 2.17
C TRP A 169 -10.25 7.49 0.73
N ARG A 170 -9.28 6.92 0.01
CA ARG A 170 -9.03 7.19 -1.40
C ARG A 170 -10.26 6.91 -2.27
N GLU A 171 -10.95 5.77 -2.07
CA GLU A 171 -12.18 5.47 -2.77
C GLU A 171 -13.28 6.51 -2.52
N GLN A 172 -13.35 7.06 -1.32
CA GLN A 172 -14.27 8.15 -0.98
C GLN A 172 -13.88 9.44 -1.71
N CYS A 173 -12.58 9.78 -1.77
CA CYS A 173 -12.10 10.93 -2.54
C CYS A 173 -12.46 10.81 -4.02
N TYR A 174 -12.32 9.63 -4.63
CA TYR A 174 -12.71 9.41 -6.02
C TYR A 174 -14.21 9.63 -6.27
N LYS A 175 -15.06 9.29 -5.29
CA LYS A 175 -16.50 9.55 -5.36
C LYS A 175 -16.84 11.02 -5.13
N GLU A 176 -16.11 11.69 -4.23
CA GLU A 176 -16.30 13.13 -3.93
C GLU A 176 -15.90 14.02 -5.11
N TYR A 177 -14.87 13.61 -5.85
CA TYR A 177 -14.32 14.32 -7.00
C TYR A 177 -14.53 13.57 -8.31
N ASP A 178 -15.66 12.88 -8.46
CA ASP A 178 -15.98 12.07 -9.64
C ASP A 178 -15.86 12.87 -10.95
N GLU A 179 -16.36 14.13 -10.99
CA GLU A 179 -16.23 15.03 -12.13
C GLU A 179 -14.76 15.25 -12.57
N PHE A 180 -13.82 15.23 -11.62
CA PHE A 180 -12.39 15.33 -11.95
C PHE A 180 -11.84 14.00 -12.47
N PHE A 181 -12.20 12.90 -11.78
CA PHE A 181 -11.70 11.56 -12.10
C PHE A 181 -12.47 10.86 -13.21
N GLU A 182 -13.62 11.40 -13.68
CA GLU A 182 -14.30 10.88 -14.86
C GLU A 182 -13.30 10.81 -16.02
N LEU A 183 -12.75 9.62 -16.17
CA LEU A 183 -12.06 9.20 -17.37
C LEU A 183 -13.16 9.18 -18.45
N GLU A 184 -13.00 10.02 -19.49
CA GLU A 184 -13.85 10.02 -20.67
C GLU A 184 -14.25 8.59 -21.01
N ASP A 185 -15.56 8.31 -21.12
CA ASP A 185 -16.20 7.02 -21.38
C ASP A 185 -15.28 5.99 -22.07
N ARG A 186 -14.53 5.24 -21.28
CA ARG A 186 -13.94 4.00 -21.76
C ARG A 186 -14.97 2.92 -21.54
N GLU A 187 -15.76 2.69 -22.57
CA GLU A 187 -16.71 1.59 -22.62
C GLU A 187 -16.04 0.27 -22.20
N GLY A 188 -16.49 -0.26 -21.05
CA GLY A 188 -16.21 -1.61 -20.59
C GLY A 188 -15.17 -1.74 -19.46
N PRO A 189 -15.34 -2.78 -18.60
CA PRO A 189 -14.38 -3.14 -17.58
C PRO A 189 -13.13 -3.76 -18.27
N GLN A 190 -12.19 -2.91 -18.69
CA GLN A 190 -10.89 -3.41 -19.08
C GLN A 190 -10.09 -3.67 -17.80
N ALA A 191 -9.68 -4.94 -17.64
CA ALA A 191 -8.58 -5.32 -16.77
C ALA A 191 -7.41 -4.35 -16.95
N PRO A 192 -6.59 -4.06 -15.92
CA PRO A 192 -5.48 -3.13 -16.02
C PRO A 192 -4.58 -3.58 -17.17
N SER A 193 -4.71 -2.87 -18.31
CA SER A 193 -3.78 -3.03 -19.43
C SER A 193 -2.43 -2.49 -18.98
N GLU A 194 -1.33 -3.07 -19.45
CA GLU A 194 0.05 -2.66 -19.15
C GLU A 194 0.35 -1.16 -19.32
N GLY A 195 -0.58 -0.38 -19.89
CA GLY A 195 -0.51 1.08 -20.02
C GLY A 195 -1.16 1.89 -18.88
N GLY A 196 -1.84 1.23 -17.91
CA GLY A 196 -2.60 1.93 -16.85
C GLY A 196 -1.71 2.75 -15.90
N GLU A 197 -0.53 2.25 -15.56
CA GLU A 197 0.40 2.93 -14.63
C GLU A 197 0.99 4.21 -15.21
N ALA A 198 1.42 4.17 -16.48
CA ALA A 198 1.94 5.34 -17.18
C ALA A 198 0.87 6.44 -17.32
N ASN A 199 -0.40 6.06 -17.39
CA ASN A 199 -1.52 6.99 -17.54
C ASN A 199 -1.79 7.77 -16.23
N ILE A 200 -1.69 7.14 -15.06
CA ILE A 200 -1.92 7.81 -13.76
C ILE A 200 -0.81 8.83 -13.46
N GLN A 201 0.44 8.47 -13.70
CA GLN A 201 1.55 9.41 -13.50
C GLN A 201 1.45 10.61 -14.44
N LEU A 202 1.10 10.37 -15.70
CA LEU A 202 0.90 11.46 -16.68
C LEU A 202 -0.28 12.34 -16.27
N MET A 203 -1.40 11.75 -15.84
CA MET A 203 -2.56 12.50 -15.36
C MET A 203 -2.19 13.44 -14.20
N TRP A 204 -1.45 12.94 -13.20
CA TRP A 204 -1.02 13.77 -12.08
C TRP A 204 -0.01 14.85 -12.51
N TRP A 205 0.90 14.52 -13.42
CA TRP A 205 1.82 15.50 -13.97
C TRP A 205 1.08 16.63 -14.69
N GLU A 206 0.12 16.30 -15.53
CA GLU A 206 -0.73 17.28 -16.23
C GLU A 206 -1.53 18.12 -15.23
N ALA A 207 -2.06 17.52 -14.18
CA ALA A 207 -2.77 18.22 -13.11
C ALA A 207 -1.87 19.22 -12.38
N ILE A 208 -0.65 18.81 -12.00
CA ILE A 208 0.35 19.68 -11.36
C ILE A 208 0.74 20.84 -12.29
N MET A 209 1.01 20.58 -13.56
CA MET A 209 1.35 21.60 -14.54
C MET A 209 0.19 22.56 -14.77
N ALA A 210 -1.04 22.07 -14.82
CA ALA A 210 -2.23 22.90 -14.93
C ALA A 210 -2.42 23.84 -13.71
N LEU A 211 -2.11 23.38 -12.50
CA LEU A 211 -2.12 24.17 -11.27
C LEU A 211 -0.98 25.19 -11.25
N ALA A 212 0.20 24.79 -11.71
CA ALA A 212 1.36 25.67 -11.85
C ALA A 212 1.21 26.71 -12.98
N ASN A 213 0.11 26.64 -13.74
CA ASN A 213 -0.12 27.49 -14.92
C ASN A 213 1.00 27.34 -15.97
N GLU A 214 1.47 26.09 -16.18
CA GLU A 214 2.58 25.69 -17.05
C GLU A 214 3.95 26.31 -16.66
N ASP A 215 4.02 26.91 -15.46
CA ASP A 215 5.25 27.49 -14.93
C ASP A 215 5.97 26.48 -14.03
N PHE A 216 7.01 25.85 -14.56
CA PHE A 216 7.83 24.86 -13.86
C PHE A 216 8.36 25.36 -12.50
N LEU A 217 8.64 26.66 -12.36
CA LEU A 217 9.17 27.24 -11.13
C LEU A 217 8.14 27.26 -9.99
N LYS A 218 6.86 27.12 -10.30
CA LYS A 218 5.76 27.12 -9.32
C LYS A 218 5.37 25.73 -8.84
N ILE A 219 5.91 24.66 -9.43
CA ILE A 219 5.54 23.30 -9.08
C ILE A 219 5.66 23.06 -7.57
N HIS A 220 6.78 23.46 -6.97
CA HIS A 220 7.00 23.29 -5.53
C HIS A 220 5.90 23.95 -4.68
N GLN A 221 5.46 25.15 -5.06
CA GLN A 221 4.40 25.86 -4.35
C GLN A 221 3.04 25.17 -4.49
N VAL A 222 2.81 24.51 -5.62
CA VAL A 222 1.57 23.77 -5.90
C VAL A 222 1.50 22.48 -5.08
N VAL A 223 2.58 21.70 -5.07
CA VAL A 223 2.59 20.38 -4.44
C VAL A 223 2.56 20.44 -2.91
N GLU A 224 2.96 21.57 -2.33
CA GLU A 224 2.89 21.84 -0.88
C GLU A 224 1.49 22.33 -0.41
N ARG A 225 0.56 22.61 -1.34
CA ARG A 225 -0.81 23.00 -0.97
C ARG A 225 -1.59 21.82 -0.41
N PRO A 226 -2.61 22.09 0.43
CA PRO A 226 -3.55 21.06 0.83
C PRO A 226 -4.19 20.40 -0.38
N TRP A 227 -4.27 19.08 -0.38
CA TRP A 227 -4.78 18.30 -1.52
C TRP A 227 -6.21 18.69 -1.90
N ARG A 228 -7.08 19.00 -0.92
CA ARG A 228 -8.47 19.44 -1.17
C ARG A 228 -8.54 20.74 -1.96
N GLU A 229 -7.68 21.70 -1.66
CA GLU A 229 -7.61 22.97 -2.42
C GLU A 229 -7.23 22.71 -3.88
N ALA A 230 -6.25 21.82 -4.08
CA ALA A 230 -5.78 21.46 -5.43
C ALA A 230 -6.90 20.77 -6.22
N LEU A 231 -7.57 19.76 -5.66
CA LEU A 231 -8.65 19.05 -6.35
C LEU A 231 -9.87 19.94 -6.60
N ASN A 232 -10.27 20.78 -5.65
CA ASN A 232 -11.36 21.74 -5.84
C ASN A 232 -11.09 22.66 -7.02
N TYR A 233 -9.86 23.18 -7.13
CA TYR A 233 -9.49 24.03 -8.24
C TYR A 233 -9.47 23.29 -9.59
N LEU A 234 -8.94 22.06 -9.61
CA LEU A 234 -8.88 21.23 -10.81
C LEU A 234 -10.29 20.88 -11.31
N THR A 235 -11.19 20.50 -10.41
CA THR A 235 -12.61 20.22 -10.75
C THR A 235 -13.27 21.46 -11.32
N TRP A 236 -13.13 22.61 -10.67
CA TRP A 236 -13.65 23.87 -11.20
C TRP A 236 -13.07 24.20 -12.57
N LYS A 237 -11.76 24.05 -12.78
CA LYS A 237 -11.09 24.31 -14.07
C LYS A 237 -11.61 23.39 -15.17
N LYS A 238 -11.78 22.09 -14.87
CA LYS A 238 -12.37 21.11 -15.80
C LYS A 238 -13.78 21.52 -16.23
N ALA A 239 -14.63 21.90 -15.28
CA ALA A 239 -15.99 22.37 -15.55
C ALA A 239 -15.99 23.63 -16.45
N GLN A 240 -15.06 24.59 -16.24
CA GLN A 240 -14.91 25.78 -17.09
C GLN A 240 -14.53 25.42 -18.51
N VAL A 241 -13.57 24.51 -18.69
CA VAL A 241 -13.16 24.04 -20.02
C VAL A 241 -14.30 23.33 -20.75
N GLN A 242 -15.05 22.48 -20.05
CA GLN A 242 -16.22 21.81 -20.63
C GLN A 242 -17.30 22.82 -21.07
N LYS A 243 -17.58 23.82 -20.25
CA LYS A 243 -18.53 24.89 -20.58
C LYS A 243 -18.09 25.65 -21.83
N GLN A 244 -16.83 26.03 -21.93
CA GLN A 244 -16.27 26.73 -23.11
C GLN A 244 -16.38 25.86 -24.38
N LYS A 245 -16.04 24.56 -24.30
CA LYS A 245 -16.20 23.63 -25.43
C LYS A 245 -17.66 23.56 -25.89
N LEU A 246 -18.61 23.49 -24.97
CA LEU A 246 -20.03 23.43 -25.27
C LEU A 246 -20.54 24.71 -25.94
N GLU A 247 -20.10 25.87 -25.48
CA GLU A 247 -20.42 27.17 -26.10
C GLU A 247 -19.84 27.29 -27.52
N GLN A 248 -18.61 26.85 -27.74
CA GLN A 248 -17.99 26.80 -29.07
C GLN A 248 -18.74 25.88 -30.04
N LEU A 249 -19.18 24.71 -29.54
CA LEU A 249 -19.97 23.75 -30.33
C LEU A 249 -21.33 24.34 -30.74
N LYS A 250 -22.00 25.03 -29.81
CA LYS A 250 -23.27 25.73 -30.09
C LYS A 250 -23.06 26.82 -31.15
N ALA A 251 -22.05 27.68 -30.98
CA ALA A 251 -21.73 28.72 -31.94
C ALA A 251 -21.40 28.18 -33.34
N LYS A 252 -20.67 27.06 -33.42
CA LYS A 252 -20.39 26.38 -34.70
C LYS A 252 -21.65 25.83 -35.37
N ASN A 253 -22.53 25.22 -34.62
CA ASN A 253 -23.80 24.68 -35.12
C ASN A 253 -24.73 25.81 -35.63
N ASP A 254 -24.80 26.95 -34.94
CA ASP A 254 -25.60 28.09 -35.36
C ASP A 254 -25.06 28.74 -36.62
N LEU A 255 -23.74 28.82 -36.80
CA LEU A 255 -23.12 29.26 -38.05
C LEU A 255 -23.47 28.32 -39.22
N GLN A 256 -23.41 27.01 -39.02
CA GLN A 256 -23.77 26.04 -40.06
C GLN A 256 -25.28 26.09 -40.46
N ARG A 257 -26.16 26.46 -39.52
CA ARG A 257 -27.57 26.63 -39.79
C ARG A 257 -27.87 27.91 -40.59
N ARG A 258 -27.05 28.96 -40.49
CA ARG A 258 -27.22 30.22 -41.20
C ARG A 258 -26.63 30.18 -42.61
N THR A 259 -25.76 29.20 -42.92
CA THR A 259 -25.15 29.02 -44.22
C THR A 259 -25.84 28.01 -45.15
N LYS A 260 -26.91 27.39 -44.64
CA LYS A 260 -27.86 26.59 -45.42
C LYS A 260 -29.14 27.39 -45.71
#